data_0aa091029b644f65ababd1ee5f837d1a
#
_entry.id   0aa091029b644f65ababd1ee5f837d1a
#
_cell.length_a   1.000
_cell.length_b   1.000
_cell.length_c   1.000
_cell.angle_alpha   90.00
_cell.angle_beta   90.00
_cell.angle_gamma   90.00
#
_symmetry.space_group_name_H-M   'P 1'
#
loop_
_entity.id
_entity.type
_entity.pdbx_description
1 polymer ?
#
loop_
_entity_poly.entity_id
_entity_poly.type
_entity_poly.pdbx_seq_one_letter_code
_entity_poly.pdbx_strand_id
1 'polypeptide(L)'
;MRLPIIKHVLGFIEANDEDWVKETIELLENMSEIASLKDEEIEVMGELLSNLYGTLEVNEMIKEGMDKKEAMNTFMKRVTGAIDK
;
A
#
# COMPACT_ATOMS: atom_id res chain seq x y z
N MET A 1 -2.58 5.28 -6.59
CA MET A 1 -1.37 4.66 -6.04
C MET A 1 -0.21 5.61 -6.20
N ARG A 2 0.44 5.95 -5.12
CA ARG A 2 1.52 6.96 -5.16
C ARG A 2 2.84 6.36 -4.69
N LEU A 3 3.81 6.33 -5.58
CA LEU A 3 5.13 5.77 -5.30
C LEU A 3 5.82 6.39 -4.08
N PRO A 4 5.79 7.71 -3.88
CA PRO A 4 6.40 8.29 -2.68
C PRO A 4 5.82 7.76 -1.38
N ILE A 5 4.53 7.47 -1.35
CA ILE A 5 3.89 6.91 -0.16
C ILE A 5 4.37 5.48 0.07
N ILE A 6 4.38 4.67 -0.99
CA ILE A 6 4.85 3.29 -0.90
C ILE A 6 6.30 3.25 -0.42
N LYS A 7 7.13 4.13 -0.98
CA LYS A 7 8.54 4.19 -0.62
C LYS A 7 8.73 4.55 0.85
N HIS A 8 7.95 5.50 1.34
CA HIS A 8 8.02 5.91 2.74
C HIS A 8 7.61 4.78 3.68
N VAL A 9 6.51 4.10 3.34
CA VAL A 9 6.00 3.01 4.18
C VAL A 9 6.94 1.81 4.16
N LEU A 10 7.62 1.56 3.04
CA LEU A 10 8.66 0.52 3.01
C LEU A 10 9.77 0.83 4.00
N GLY A 11 10.15 2.11 4.12
CA GLY A 11 11.13 2.54 5.11
C GLY A 11 10.66 2.28 6.54
N PHE A 12 9.37 2.47 6.78
CA PHE A 12 8.79 2.18 8.09
C PHE A 12 8.87 0.67 8.39
N ILE A 13 8.57 -0.17 7.40
CA ILE A 13 8.65 -1.62 7.57
C ILE A 13 10.08 -2.04 7.89
N GLU A 14 11.06 -1.45 7.22
CA GLU A 14 12.47 -1.75 7.47
C GLU A 14 12.90 -1.39 8.89
N ALA A 15 12.36 -0.30 9.41
CA ALA A 15 12.69 0.17 10.75
C ALA A 15 11.89 -0.55 11.85
N ASN A 16 10.77 -1.15 11.49
CA ASN A 16 9.88 -1.77 12.46
C ASN A 16 9.51 -3.19 12.04
N ASP A 17 8.28 -3.36 11.50
CA ASP A 17 7.77 -4.68 11.15
C ASP A 17 6.61 -4.49 10.19
N GLU A 18 6.45 -5.41 9.25
CA GLU A 18 5.33 -5.35 8.32
C GLU A 18 3.98 -5.57 9.01
N ASP A 19 3.98 -6.18 10.19
CA ASP A 19 2.74 -6.42 10.93
C ASP A 19 2.04 -5.12 11.28
N TRP A 20 2.78 -4.04 11.49
CA TRP A 20 2.19 -2.72 11.72
C TRP A 20 1.30 -2.31 10.55
N VAL A 21 1.75 -2.59 9.34
CA VAL A 21 1.00 -2.23 8.14
C VAL A 21 -0.22 -3.11 8.01
N LYS A 22 -0.06 -4.41 8.24
CA LYS A 22 -1.18 -5.37 8.17
C LYS A 22 -2.28 -5.02 9.15
N GLU A 23 -1.90 -4.71 10.39
CA GLU A 23 -2.87 -4.34 11.43
C GLU A 23 -3.54 -3.01 11.13
N THR A 24 -2.79 -2.07 10.56
CA THR A 24 -3.36 -0.78 10.16
C THR A 24 -4.39 -0.95 9.05
N ILE A 25 -4.12 -1.85 8.10
CA ILE A 25 -5.09 -2.17 7.05
C ILE A 25 -6.37 -2.71 7.67
N GLU A 26 -6.26 -3.65 8.61
CA GLU A 26 -7.45 -4.20 9.25
C GLU A 26 -8.26 -3.12 9.96
N LEU A 27 -7.57 -2.24 10.67
CA LEU A 27 -8.23 -1.15 11.39
C LEU A 27 -8.95 -0.21 10.43
N LEU A 28 -8.26 0.19 9.35
CA LEU A 28 -8.86 1.10 8.37
C LEU A 28 -10.04 0.46 7.65
N GLU A 29 -9.96 -0.82 7.34
CA GLU A 29 -11.07 -1.52 6.72
C GLU A 29 -12.27 -1.57 7.65
N ASN A 30 -12.03 -1.79 8.93
CA ASN A 30 -13.10 -1.79 9.91
C ASN A 30 -13.72 -0.39 10.02
N MET A 31 -12.88 0.64 10.05
CA MET A 31 -13.38 2.02 10.14
C MET A 31 -14.22 2.43 8.94
N SER A 32 -13.93 1.87 7.77
CA SER A 32 -14.70 2.22 6.58
C SER A 32 -16.12 1.68 6.61
N GLU A 33 -16.46 0.86 7.60
CA GLU A 33 -17.83 0.38 7.80
C GLU A 33 -18.69 1.35 8.63
N ILE A 34 -18.11 2.43 9.14
CA ILE A 34 -18.85 3.42 9.91
C ILE A 34 -19.86 4.12 8.99
N ALA A 35 -21.13 4.08 9.38
CA ALA A 35 -22.20 4.57 8.53
C ALA A 35 -22.20 6.09 8.34
N SER A 36 -21.61 6.82 9.27
CA SER A 36 -21.63 8.28 9.26
C SER A 36 -20.43 8.92 8.56
N LEU A 37 -19.60 8.13 7.90
CA LEU A 37 -18.44 8.66 7.16
C LEU A 37 -18.89 9.53 6.00
N LYS A 38 -18.18 10.64 5.81
CA LYS A 38 -18.39 11.51 4.67
C LYS A 38 -17.70 10.93 3.44
N ASP A 39 -18.17 11.31 2.26
CA ASP A 39 -17.60 10.82 1.00
C ASP A 39 -16.11 11.10 0.90
N GLU A 40 -15.67 12.29 1.32
CA GLU A 40 -14.25 12.63 1.28
C GLU A 40 -13.43 11.75 2.20
N GLU A 41 -13.99 11.39 3.35
CA GLU A 41 -13.29 10.50 4.30
C GLU A 41 -13.16 9.10 3.73
N ILE A 42 -14.21 8.62 3.08
CA ILE A 42 -14.17 7.29 2.44
C ILE A 42 -13.13 7.27 1.33
N GLU A 43 -13.06 8.33 0.54
CA GLU A 43 -12.08 8.43 -0.55
C GLU A 43 -10.66 8.41 -0.02
N VAL A 44 -10.38 9.18 1.04
CA VAL A 44 -9.05 9.21 1.63
C VAL A 44 -8.68 7.85 2.21
N MET A 45 -9.61 7.21 2.90
CA MET A 45 -9.35 5.89 3.47
C MET A 45 -9.07 4.86 2.39
N GLY A 46 -9.83 4.91 1.30
CA GLY A 46 -9.60 4.02 0.17
C GLY A 46 -8.23 4.22 -0.46
N GLU A 47 -7.82 5.48 -0.57
CA GLU A 47 -6.51 5.80 -1.13
C GLU A 47 -5.38 5.30 -0.22
N LEU A 48 -5.53 5.51 1.09
CA LEU A 48 -4.55 5.01 2.05
C LEU A 48 -4.46 3.49 2.00
N LEU A 49 -5.60 2.81 2.00
CA LEU A 49 -5.63 1.36 1.92
C LEU A 49 -4.95 0.85 0.66
N SER A 50 -5.22 1.49 -0.47
CA SER A 50 -4.62 1.11 -1.73
C SER A 50 -3.09 1.19 -1.68
N ASN A 51 -2.57 2.28 -1.08
CA ASN A 51 -1.13 2.44 -0.95
C ASN A 51 -0.52 1.44 0.02
N LEU A 52 -1.24 1.12 1.11
CA LEU A 52 -0.74 0.15 2.07
C LEU A 52 -0.72 -1.27 1.48
N TYR A 53 -1.76 -1.65 0.74
CA TYR A 53 -1.76 -2.93 0.04
C TYR A 53 -0.62 -3.00 -0.97
N GLY A 54 -0.41 -1.91 -1.72
CA GLY A 54 0.68 -1.85 -2.67
C GLY A 54 2.04 -2.01 -2.00
N THR A 55 2.20 -1.40 -0.82
CA THR A 55 3.44 -1.53 -0.06
C THR A 55 3.70 -2.97 0.33
N LEU A 56 2.68 -3.68 0.80
CA LEU A 56 2.84 -5.08 1.17
C LEU A 56 3.21 -5.94 -0.03
N GLU A 57 2.64 -5.66 -1.20
CA GLU A 57 2.98 -6.37 -2.41
C GLU A 57 4.44 -6.18 -2.79
N VAL A 58 4.90 -4.93 -2.75
CA VAL A 58 6.30 -4.63 -3.05
C VAL A 58 7.21 -5.29 -2.02
N ASN A 59 6.82 -5.24 -0.75
CA ASN A 59 7.60 -5.86 0.32
C ASN A 59 7.73 -7.36 0.10
N GLU A 60 6.68 -8.00 -0.38
CA GLU A 60 6.70 -9.44 -0.66
C GLU A 60 7.71 -9.76 -1.75
N MET A 61 7.76 -8.94 -2.81
CA MET A 61 8.75 -9.11 -3.88
C MET A 61 10.17 -8.99 -3.33
N ILE A 62 10.39 -8.04 -2.42
CA ILE A 62 11.70 -7.86 -1.80
C ILE A 62 12.07 -9.08 -0.98
N LYS A 63 11.13 -9.62 -0.23
CA LYS A 63 11.37 -10.82 0.58
C LYS A 63 11.71 -12.02 -0.28
N GLU A 64 11.21 -12.05 -1.52
CA GLU A 64 11.50 -13.13 -2.46
C GLU A 64 12.84 -12.95 -3.17
N GLY A 65 13.57 -11.89 -2.84
CA GLY A 65 14.91 -11.68 -3.35
C GLY A 65 15.06 -10.54 -4.34
N MET A 66 13.98 -9.85 -4.68
CA MET A 66 14.04 -8.76 -5.63
C MET A 66 14.61 -7.51 -4.97
N ASP A 67 15.44 -6.78 -5.72
CA ASP A 67 15.96 -5.50 -5.26
C ASP A 67 14.81 -4.51 -5.02
N LYS A 68 14.94 -3.64 -4.02
CA LYS A 68 13.90 -2.69 -3.66
C LYS A 68 13.46 -1.83 -4.83
N LYS A 69 14.40 -1.26 -5.57
CA LYS A 69 14.10 -0.42 -6.72
C LYS A 69 13.39 -1.23 -7.81
N GLU A 70 13.89 -2.43 -8.05
CA GLU A 70 13.31 -3.33 -9.05
C GLU A 70 11.89 -3.73 -8.66
N ALA A 71 11.67 -4.03 -7.37
CA ALA A 71 10.37 -4.41 -6.88
C ALA A 71 9.36 -3.28 -7.09
N MET A 72 9.75 -2.06 -6.74
CA MET A 72 8.89 -0.90 -6.93
C MET A 72 8.57 -0.66 -8.40
N ASN A 73 9.57 -0.77 -9.26
CA ASN A 73 9.37 -0.56 -10.69
C ASN A 73 8.46 -1.64 -11.28
N THR A 74 8.67 -2.88 -10.86
CA THR A 74 7.84 -4.01 -11.32
C THR A 74 6.38 -3.80 -10.92
N PHE A 75 6.16 -3.39 -9.68
CA PHE A 75 4.82 -3.15 -9.18
C PHE A 75 4.13 -2.01 -9.95
N MET A 76 4.81 -0.88 -10.10
CA MET A 76 4.25 0.27 -10.80
C MET A 76 3.97 -0.03 -12.27
N LYS A 77 4.85 -0.79 -12.89
CA LYS A 77 4.67 -1.19 -14.29
C LYS A 77 3.43 -2.06 -14.45
N ARG A 78 3.21 -2.98 -13.53
CA ARG A 78 2.04 -3.85 -13.58
C ARG A 78 0.76 -3.05 -13.40
N VAL A 79 0.73 -2.13 -12.45
CA VAL A 79 -0.44 -1.30 -12.19
C VAL A 79 -0.73 -0.39 -13.38
N THR A 80 0.30 0.26 -13.91
CA THR A 80 0.17 1.15 -15.06
C THR A 80 -0.19 0.38 -16.32
N GLY A 81 0.46 -0.76 -16.51
CA GLY A 81 0.21 -1.60 -17.67
C GLY A 81 -1.21 -2.12 -17.73
N ALA A 82 -1.81 -2.38 -16.57
CA ALA A 82 -3.20 -2.83 -16.51
C ALA A 82 -4.15 -1.73 -16.96
N ILE A 83 -3.77 -0.48 -16.75
CA ILE A 83 -4.58 0.66 -17.14
C ILE A 83 -4.44 0.97 -18.62
N ASP A 84 -3.25 0.78 -19.15
CA ASP A 84 -2.93 1.11 -20.54
C ASP A 84 -3.58 0.17 -21.54
N LYS A 85 -4.18 -0.87 -21.07
CA LYS A 85 -4.89 -1.81 -21.93
C LYS A 85 -6.34 -1.44 -22.05
#